data_be60a9e127e4c52665fa38fc0f1f4934
#
_entry.id   be60a9e127e4c52665fa38fc0f1f4934
#
_cell.length_a   1.000
_cell.length_b   1.000
_cell.length_c   1.000
_cell.angle_alpha   90.00
_cell.angle_beta   90.00
_cell.angle_gamma   90.00
#
_symmetry.space_group_name_H-M   'P 1'
#
loop_
_entity.id
_entity.type
_entity.pdbx_description
1 polymer ?
#
loop_
_entity_poly.entity_id
_entity_poly.type
_entity_poly.pdbx_seq_one_letter_code
_entity_poly.pdbx_strand_id
1 'polypeptide(L)'
;MNKVFSFLVVLFICMVCAPQVYSQNREHRPKVGLVLSGGGAKGLAHIGAIKVLEEAGIKPDFIAGTSMGSIVGALYAIGYSPGQIEAIARSINWNELLNDEVSRRNISIEEKDEDGKYVAQFRIRNGKVVLPTGLINGYKISLLFSTLTWSVHTISDFNKFPIPFRCIATDIETIEPVVLTEGFLPDALRASMAIPSVFTPVELNGRLLVDGGVVRNLPAQDVKEMGADIIIGIDVTADLKKKDEISSAFEILDQASTYPIAISNARQRKLCDILISPEVKDYNSFSFSAADTLIRLGEAAARKQWDKLVQLADSLRKWPEKKTTQVNPRQFTSLLVRSIDIEGLQKVSSNVVYGNLGFQEGD
;
A
#
# COMPACT_ATOMS: atom_id res chain seq x y z
N MET A 1 -10.99 -32.45 -62.56
CA MET A 1 -9.65 -32.47 -61.90
C MET A 1 -9.35 -31.23 -61.04
N ASN A 2 -9.93 -30.07 -61.37
CA ASN A 2 -9.52 -28.80 -60.71
C ASN A 2 -10.15 -28.54 -59.30
N LYS A 3 -11.33 -29.14 -58.99
CA LYS A 3 -11.99 -28.88 -57.66
C LYS A 3 -11.34 -29.61 -56.49
N VAL A 4 -10.83 -30.81 -56.71
CA VAL A 4 -10.13 -31.59 -55.69
C VAL A 4 -8.74 -30.97 -55.37
N PHE A 5 -8.06 -30.48 -56.40
CA PHE A 5 -6.76 -29.78 -56.24
C PHE A 5 -6.93 -28.48 -55.48
N SER A 6 -7.95 -27.64 -55.74
CA SER A 6 -8.25 -26.42 -55.03
C SER A 6 -8.62 -26.71 -53.54
N PHE A 7 -9.36 -27.78 -53.27
CA PHE A 7 -9.72 -28.18 -51.89
C PHE A 7 -8.47 -28.60 -51.08
N LEU A 8 -7.54 -29.35 -51.70
CA LEU A 8 -6.28 -29.76 -51.07
C LEU A 8 -5.34 -28.58 -50.81
N VAL A 9 -5.32 -27.60 -51.69
CA VAL A 9 -4.50 -26.36 -51.50
C VAL A 9 -5.06 -25.52 -50.38
N VAL A 10 -6.40 -25.36 -50.26
CA VAL A 10 -7.06 -24.65 -49.15
C VAL A 10 -6.83 -25.36 -47.82
N LEU A 11 -6.94 -26.70 -47.81
CA LEU A 11 -6.66 -27.48 -46.59
C LEU A 11 -5.22 -27.38 -46.13
N PHE A 12 -4.24 -27.33 -47.08
CA PHE A 12 -2.83 -27.16 -46.78
C PHE A 12 -2.50 -25.74 -46.26
N ILE A 13 -3.16 -24.71 -46.82
CA ILE A 13 -3.02 -23.33 -46.35
C ILE A 13 -3.61 -23.19 -44.92
N CYS A 14 -4.76 -23.80 -44.62
CA CYS A 14 -5.33 -23.83 -43.30
C CYS A 14 -4.45 -24.56 -42.27
N MET A 15 -3.74 -25.61 -42.67
CA MET A 15 -2.79 -26.31 -41.79
C MET A 15 -1.52 -25.52 -41.52
N VAL A 16 -1.05 -24.73 -42.51
CA VAL A 16 0.14 -23.87 -42.32
C VAL A 16 -0.16 -22.58 -41.58
N CYS A 17 -1.42 -22.08 -41.65
CA CYS A 17 -1.90 -20.90 -40.95
C CYS A 17 -2.52 -21.21 -39.57
N ALA A 18 -2.53 -22.47 -39.12
CA ALA A 18 -2.88 -22.76 -37.74
C ALA A 18 -1.92 -21.97 -36.84
N PRO A 19 -2.44 -21.08 -35.93
CA PRO A 19 -1.58 -20.39 -35.01
C PRO A 19 -0.81 -21.45 -34.22
N GLN A 20 0.50 -21.53 -34.44
CA GLN A 20 1.35 -22.30 -33.56
C GLN A 20 1.20 -21.63 -32.18
N VAL A 21 0.43 -22.26 -31.33
CA VAL A 21 0.45 -21.97 -29.91
C VAL A 21 1.86 -22.36 -29.46
N TYR A 22 2.78 -21.40 -29.56
CA TYR A 22 4.06 -21.50 -28.91
C TYR A 22 3.75 -21.57 -27.40
N SER A 23 3.64 -22.78 -26.89
CA SER A 23 3.89 -23.04 -25.49
C SER A 23 5.32 -22.56 -25.26
N GLN A 24 5.49 -21.33 -24.78
CA GLN A 24 6.77 -20.88 -24.29
C GLN A 24 7.20 -21.89 -23.22
N ASN A 25 8.12 -22.78 -23.57
CA ASN A 25 8.85 -23.57 -22.59
C ASN A 25 9.61 -22.55 -21.75
N ARG A 26 9.01 -22.05 -20.66
CA ARG A 26 9.67 -21.17 -19.73
C ARG A 26 10.78 -21.98 -19.08
N GLU A 27 12.00 -21.57 -19.26
CA GLU A 27 13.18 -22.24 -18.66
C GLU A 27 13.26 -21.98 -17.14
N HIS A 28 12.45 -21.08 -16.61
CA HIS A 28 12.41 -20.74 -15.18
C HIS A 28 10.98 -20.73 -14.64
N ARG A 29 10.87 -20.92 -13.32
CA ARG A 29 9.60 -20.79 -12.61
C ARG A 29 8.98 -19.41 -12.87
N PRO A 30 7.71 -19.33 -13.29
CA PRO A 30 7.02 -18.05 -13.42
C PRO A 30 7.02 -17.28 -12.09
N LYS A 31 7.38 -16.01 -12.14
CA LYS A 31 7.38 -15.11 -10.97
C LYS A 31 6.04 -14.43 -10.83
N VAL A 32 5.47 -14.53 -9.65
CA VAL A 32 4.18 -13.94 -9.32
C VAL A 32 4.36 -12.59 -8.65
N GLY A 33 3.75 -11.55 -9.21
CA GLY A 33 3.67 -10.24 -8.63
C GLY A 33 2.31 -9.97 -8.01
N LEU A 34 2.30 -9.42 -6.79
CA LEU A 34 1.09 -9.00 -6.08
C LEU A 34 1.01 -7.46 -6.07
N VAL A 35 -0.13 -6.94 -6.50
CA VAL A 35 -0.39 -5.51 -6.59
C VAL A 35 -1.56 -5.13 -5.70
N LEU A 36 -1.36 -4.15 -4.83
CA LEU A 36 -2.34 -3.69 -3.85
C LEU A 36 -2.65 -2.21 -4.05
N SER A 37 -3.90 -1.91 -4.40
CA SER A 37 -4.31 -0.52 -4.61
C SER A 37 -4.43 0.26 -3.31
N GLY A 38 -4.37 1.59 -3.40
CA GLY A 38 -4.81 2.46 -2.32
C GLY A 38 -6.32 2.47 -2.16
N GLY A 39 -6.80 2.97 -1.02
CA GLY A 39 -8.24 3.06 -0.75
C GLY A 39 -8.60 3.36 0.71
N GLY A 40 -7.65 3.78 1.53
CA GLY A 40 -7.88 4.02 2.96
C GLY A 40 -8.42 2.77 3.65
N ALA A 41 -9.46 2.90 4.47
CA ALA A 41 -10.08 1.79 5.18
C ALA A 41 -10.48 0.61 4.26
N LYS A 42 -10.91 0.90 3.01
CA LYS A 42 -11.25 -0.15 2.03
C LYS A 42 -10.09 -1.10 1.76
N GLY A 43 -8.85 -0.63 1.89
CA GLY A 43 -7.64 -1.45 1.74
C GLY A 43 -7.50 -2.56 2.78
N LEU A 44 -8.26 -2.56 3.87
CA LEU A 44 -8.32 -3.70 4.80
C LEU A 44 -8.84 -4.97 4.10
N ALA A 45 -9.56 -4.85 2.98
CA ALA A 45 -9.96 -5.97 2.16
C ALA A 45 -8.78 -6.73 1.55
N HIS A 46 -7.61 -6.11 1.38
CA HIS A 46 -6.39 -6.79 0.92
C HIS A 46 -6.02 -7.96 1.84
N ILE A 47 -6.22 -7.79 3.15
CA ILE A 47 -5.90 -8.82 4.15
C ILE A 47 -6.69 -10.10 3.87
N GLY A 48 -8.00 -9.97 3.67
CA GLY A 48 -8.87 -11.11 3.35
C GLY A 48 -8.51 -11.78 2.02
N ALA A 49 -8.19 -10.99 1.00
CA ALA A 49 -7.78 -11.53 -0.29
C ALA A 49 -6.43 -12.28 -0.20
N ILE A 50 -5.45 -11.75 0.54
CA ILE A 50 -4.14 -12.42 0.74
C ILE A 50 -4.31 -13.74 1.49
N LYS A 51 -5.23 -13.85 2.46
CA LYS A 51 -5.56 -15.13 3.12
C LYS A 51 -5.94 -16.20 2.10
N VAL A 52 -6.82 -15.86 1.15
CA VAL A 52 -7.26 -16.81 0.12
C VAL A 52 -6.14 -17.16 -0.85
N LEU A 53 -5.23 -16.22 -1.16
CA LEU A 53 -4.04 -16.51 -1.96
C LEU A 53 -3.13 -17.54 -1.25
N GLU A 54 -2.87 -17.37 0.04
CA GLU A 54 -2.08 -18.34 0.82
C GLU A 54 -2.78 -19.70 0.91
N GLU A 55 -4.09 -19.72 1.13
CA GLU A 55 -4.91 -20.95 1.16
C GLU A 55 -4.83 -21.71 -0.17
N ALA A 56 -4.82 -21.01 -1.29
CA ALA A 56 -4.60 -21.59 -2.62
C ALA A 56 -3.15 -22.07 -2.83
N GLY A 57 -2.22 -21.71 -1.95
CA GLY A 57 -0.80 -22.05 -2.05
C GLY A 57 0.02 -21.08 -2.90
N ILE A 58 -0.47 -19.83 -3.09
CA ILE A 58 0.24 -18.81 -3.85
C ILE A 58 1.02 -17.91 -2.89
N LYS A 59 2.34 -17.86 -3.11
CA LYS A 59 3.25 -16.89 -2.48
C LYS A 59 3.82 -15.98 -3.56
N PRO A 60 3.63 -14.64 -3.47
CA PRO A 60 4.17 -13.73 -4.46
C PRO A 60 5.70 -13.66 -4.39
N ASP A 61 6.32 -13.39 -5.54
CA ASP A 61 7.75 -13.15 -5.67
C ASP A 61 8.09 -11.66 -5.55
N PHE A 62 7.10 -10.80 -5.80
CA PHE A 62 7.20 -9.34 -5.74
C PHE A 62 5.91 -8.75 -5.23
N ILE A 63 6.00 -7.61 -4.51
CA ILE A 63 4.84 -6.86 -4.07
C ILE A 63 5.03 -5.37 -4.40
N ALA A 64 4.00 -4.75 -4.95
CA ALA A 64 3.92 -3.29 -5.02
C ALA A 64 2.57 -2.81 -4.45
N GLY A 65 2.62 -1.72 -3.70
CA GLY A 65 1.43 -1.16 -3.07
C GLY A 65 1.40 0.35 -3.06
N THR A 66 0.20 0.90 -2.95
CA THR A 66 -0.07 2.33 -2.82
C THR A 66 -0.93 2.56 -1.58
N SER A 67 -0.63 3.60 -0.77
CA SER A 67 -1.43 3.99 0.40
C SER A 67 -1.68 2.79 1.34
N MET A 68 -2.92 2.48 1.70
CA MET A 68 -3.22 1.29 2.52
C MET A 68 -2.70 -0.02 1.90
N GLY A 69 -2.68 -0.12 0.56
CA GLY A 69 -2.08 -1.27 -0.12
C GLY A 69 -0.57 -1.37 0.10
N SER A 70 0.14 -0.24 0.26
CA SER A 70 1.56 -0.26 0.62
C SER A 70 1.76 -0.71 2.07
N ILE A 71 0.87 -0.33 3.00
CA ILE A 71 0.94 -0.72 4.41
C ILE A 71 0.74 -2.24 4.54
N VAL A 72 -0.36 -2.77 4.00
CA VAL A 72 -0.64 -4.21 4.03
C VAL A 72 0.44 -4.99 3.27
N GLY A 73 0.84 -4.50 2.10
CA GLY A 73 1.87 -5.11 1.26
C GLY A 73 3.24 -5.15 1.93
N ALA A 74 3.66 -4.06 2.58
CA ALA A 74 4.93 -4.01 3.31
C ALA A 74 4.96 -4.99 4.48
N LEU A 75 3.91 -5.00 5.31
CA LEU A 75 3.82 -5.94 6.44
C LEU A 75 3.91 -7.39 5.95
N TYR A 76 3.21 -7.71 4.87
CA TYR A 76 3.29 -9.04 4.28
C TYR A 76 4.67 -9.31 3.67
N ALA A 77 5.28 -8.33 3.00
CA ALA A 77 6.61 -8.44 2.39
C ALA A 77 7.72 -8.69 3.41
N ILE A 78 7.61 -8.13 4.62
CA ILE A 78 8.60 -8.31 5.70
C ILE A 78 8.33 -9.55 6.56
N GLY A 79 7.27 -10.34 6.26
CA GLY A 79 7.05 -11.66 6.83
C GLY A 79 5.90 -11.80 7.82
N TYR A 80 5.03 -10.79 7.98
CA TYR A 80 3.78 -10.98 8.74
C TYR A 80 2.84 -11.91 7.96
N SER A 81 2.22 -12.84 8.64
CA SER A 81 1.11 -13.61 8.06
C SER A 81 -0.15 -12.74 7.94
N PRO A 82 -1.06 -13.05 7.01
CA PRO A 82 -2.32 -12.32 6.89
C PRO A 82 -3.12 -12.31 8.19
N GLY A 83 -3.06 -13.39 8.99
CA GLY A 83 -3.71 -13.45 10.30
C GLY A 83 -3.11 -12.48 11.32
N GLN A 84 -1.78 -12.29 11.31
CA GLN A 84 -1.11 -11.30 12.14
C GLN A 84 -1.48 -9.87 11.72
N ILE A 85 -1.51 -9.60 10.41
CA ILE A 85 -1.92 -8.29 9.89
C ILE A 85 -3.37 -7.99 10.26
N GLU A 86 -4.27 -8.97 10.18
CA GLU A 86 -5.66 -8.83 10.63
C GLU A 86 -5.75 -8.53 12.13
N ALA A 87 -5.01 -9.27 12.97
CA ALA A 87 -5.00 -9.04 14.41
C ALA A 87 -4.51 -7.62 14.74
N ILE A 88 -3.46 -7.13 14.06
CA ILE A 88 -2.98 -5.75 14.18
C ILE A 88 -4.08 -4.77 13.77
N ALA A 89 -4.67 -4.94 12.58
CA ALA A 89 -5.71 -4.05 12.07
C ALA A 89 -6.92 -3.94 13.02
N ARG A 90 -7.28 -5.03 13.69
CA ARG A 90 -8.37 -5.08 14.68
C ARG A 90 -8.00 -4.45 16.02
N SER A 91 -6.71 -4.47 16.41
CA SER A 91 -6.24 -3.92 17.69
C SER A 91 -6.08 -2.40 17.66
N ILE A 92 -5.97 -1.79 16.48
CA ILE A 92 -5.75 -0.36 16.33
C ILE A 92 -7.02 0.44 16.65
N ASN A 93 -6.89 1.42 17.55
CA ASN A 93 -7.89 2.49 17.68
C ASN A 93 -7.67 3.52 16.55
N TRP A 94 -8.31 3.27 15.41
CA TRP A 94 -8.15 4.08 14.20
C TRP A 94 -8.52 5.57 14.42
N ASN A 95 -9.53 5.86 15.24
CA ASN A 95 -9.92 7.24 15.52
C ASN A 95 -8.81 7.98 16.27
N GLU A 96 -8.21 7.35 17.26
CA GLU A 96 -7.11 7.94 18.01
C GLU A 96 -5.83 8.06 17.17
N LEU A 97 -5.57 7.04 16.33
CA LEU A 97 -4.39 7.02 15.47
C LEU A 97 -4.44 8.13 14.40
N LEU A 98 -5.62 8.37 13.83
CA LEU A 98 -5.81 9.32 12.73
C LEU A 98 -5.97 10.77 13.19
N ASN A 99 -6.24 11.04 14.46
CA ASN A 99 -6.46 12.40 14.96
C ASN A 99 -5.24 13.08 15.54
N ASP A 100 -4.09 12.37 15.69
CA ASP A 100 -2.88 12.86 16.37
C ASP A 100 -3.18 13.47 17.79
N GLU A 101 -4.36 13.24 18.34
CA GLU A 101 -4.73 13.77 19.65
C GLU A 101 -3.81 13.21 20.73
N VAL A 102 -3.09 14.08 21.41
CA VAL A 102 -2.33 13.71 22.59
C VAL A 102 -3.32 13.40 23.69
N SER A 103 -3.23 12.21 24.30
CA SER A 103 -4.07 11.90 25.44
C SER A 103 -3.91 12.99 26.50
N ARG A 104 -5.02 13.52 27.00
CA ARG A 104 -5.05 14.58 28.00
C ARG A 104 -4.22 14.27 29.25
N ARG A 105 -3.88 12.99 29.47
CA ARG A 105 -2.97 12.55 30.54
C ARG A 105 -1.49 12.93 30.26
N ASN A 106 -1.12 13.07 29.00
CA ASN A 106 0.25 13.35 28.54
C ASN A 106 0.45 14.84 28.20
N ILE A 107 -0.57 15.67 28.37
CA ILE A 107 -0.49 17.13 28.16
C ILE A 107 0.00 17.76 29.49
N SER A 108 0.93 18.69 29.42
CA SER A 108 1.40 19.43 30.59
C SER A 108 0.23 20.17 31.29
N ILE A 109 0.36 20.43 32.59
CA ILE A 109 -0.70 21.09 33.35
C ILE A 109 -1.00 22.48 32.78
N GLU A 110 0.05 23.19 32.31
CA GLU A 110 -0.05 24.53 31.72
C GLU A 110 -0.79 24.50 30.35
N GLU A 111 -0.56 23.46 29.56
CA GLU A 111 -1.21 23.29 28.24
C GLU A 111 -2.65 22.75 28.38
N LYS A 112 -2.98 22.07 29.47
CA LYS A 112 -4.37 21.56 29.71
C LYS A 112 -5.43 22.63 29.76
N ASP A 113 -5.06 23.85 30.16
CA ASP A 113 -5.97 24.99 30.23
C ASP A 113 -6.24 25.60 28.86
N GLU A 114 -5.38 25.34 27.86
CA GLU A 114 -5.53 25.81 26.49
C GLU A 114 -6.03 24.73 25.53
N ASP A 115 -5.89 23.46 25.92
CA ASP A 115 -6.31 22.32 25.12
C ASP A 115 -7.85 22.30 24.95
N GLY A 116 -8.29 22.28 23.71
CA GLY A 116 -9.72 22.33 23.35
C GLY A 116 -10.40 23.70 23.45
N LYS A 117 -9.66 24.77 23.78
CA LYS A 117 -10.20 26.13 23.90
C LYS A 117 -10.48 26.81 22.56
N TYR A 118 -9.77 26.37 21.52
CA TYR A 118 -9.83 26.94 20.18
C TYR A 118 -10.18 25.86 19.15
N VAL A 119 -11.13 26.17 18.27
CA VAL A 119 -11.54 25.27 17.17
C VAL A 119 -10.42 25.15 16.11
N ALA A 120 -9.58 26.18 15.97
CA ALA A 120 -8.44 26.17 15.08
C ALA A 120 -7.36 27.11 15.56
N GLN A 121 -6.09 26.70 15.43
CA GLN A 121 -4.91 27.52 15.70
C GLN A 121 -4.14 27.74 14.41
N PHE A 122 -3.85 28.99 14.08
CA PHE A 122 -3.07 29.35 12.91
C PHE A 122 -1.70 29.90 13.29
N ARG A 123 -0.67 29.43 12.61
CA ARG A 123 0.68 29.98 12.80
C ARG A 123 0.80 31.31 12.05
N ILE A 124 1.39 32.32 12.70
CA ILE A 124 1.77 33.57 12.06
C ILE A 124 3.27 33.53 11.78
N ARG A 125 3.67 33.65 10.52
CA ARG A 125 5.09 33.74 10.11
C ARG A 125 5.26 34.99 9.26
N ASN A 126 6.21 35.87 9.65
CA ASN A 126 6.48 37.14 8.97
C ASN A 126 5.22 38.02 8.78
N GLY A 127 4.34 38.09 9.81
CA GLY A 127 3.10 38.88 9.78
C GLY A 127 1.99 38.31 8.90
N LYS A 128 2.14 37.12 8.35
CA LYS A 128 1.13 36.42 7.53
C LYS A 128 0.62 35.17 8.24
N VAL A 129 -0.68 34.93 8.15
CA VAL A 129 -1.29 33.67 8.61
C VAL A 129 -0.85 32.57 7.65
N VAL A 130 -0.24 31.51 8.19
CA VAL A 130 0.16 30.33 7.43
C VAL A 130 -0.88 29.24 7.67
N LEU A 131 -1.56 28.84 6.60
CA LEU A 131 -2.48 27.71 6.65
C LEU A 131 -1.67 26.40 6.74
N PRO A 132 -2.13 25.41 7.51
CA PRO A 132 -1.48 24.12 7.57
C PRO A 132 -1.57 23.41 6.21
N THR A 133 -0.52 22.70 5.82
CA THR A 133 -0.48 21.90 4.58
C THR A 133 -1.26 20.59 4.68
N GLY A 134 -1.66 20.20 5.88
CA GLY A 134 -2.50 19.05 6.21
C GLY A 134 -3.11 19.24 7.60
N LEU A 135 -4.24 18.60 7.84
CA LEU A 135 -4.95 18.66 9.13
C LEU A 135 -4.27 17.77 10.20
N ILE A 136 -3.63 16.67 9.76
CA ILE A 136 -3.04 15.63 10.59
C ILE A 136 -1.56 15.52 10.25
N ASN A 137 -0.68 15.63 11.24
CA ASN A 137 0.76 15.49 11.02
C ASN A 137 1.15 14.01 10.82
N GLY A 138 0.38 13.06 11.37
CA GLY A 138 0.61 11.62 11.25
C GLY A 138 1.73 11.12 12.15
N TYR A 139 2.02 11.81 13.26
CA TYR A 139 3.07 11.41 14.20
C TYR A 139 2.82 10.03 14.80
N LYS A 140 1.59 9.76 15.29
CA LYS A 140 1.23 8.46 15.85
C LYS A 140 1.33 7.34 14.83
N ILE A 141 1.00 7.64 13.57
CA ILE A 141 1.10 6.70 12.46
C ILE A 141 2.57 6.35 12.18
N SER A 142 3.45 7.35 12.16
CA SER A 142 4.89 7.14 11.97
C SER A 142 5.47 6.26 13.08
N LEU A 143 5.06 6.49 14.33
CA LEU A 143 5.48 5.66 15.46
C LEU A 143 4.96 4.22 15.34
N LEU A 144 3.70 4.04 14.94
CA LEU A 144 3.13 2.72 14.68
C LEU A 144 3.92 1.98 13.59
N PHE A 145 4.22 2.65 12.46
CA PHE A 145 5.00 2.04 11.39
C PHE A 145 6.40 1.67 11.85
N SER A 146 7.07 2.54 12.61
CA SER A 146 8.39 2.25 13.17
C SER A 146 8.34 0.99 14.05
N THR A 147 7.31 0.84 14.87
CA THR A 147 7.11 -0.33 15.72
C THR A 147 6.85 -1.59 14.89
N LEU A 148 5.95 -1.54 13.91
CA LEU A 148 5.57 -2.70 13.10
C LEU A 148 6.67 -3.15 12.15
N THR A 149 7.52 -2.23 11.68
CA THR A 149 8.60 -2.53 10.72
C THR A 149 9.96 -2.69 11.38
N TRP A 150 10.02 -2.72 12.71
CA TRP A 150 11.27 -2.80 13.47
C TRP A 150 12.16 -3.98 13.06
N SER A 151 11.58 -5.12 12.72
CA SER A 151 12.31 -6.32 12.31
C SER A 151 13.23 -6.12 11.09
N VAL A 152 13.00 -5.09 10.30
CA VAL A 152 13.75 -4.74 9.09
C VAL A 152 14.38 -3.34 9.15
N HIS A 153 14.44 -2.71 10.32
CA HIS A 153 14.92 -1.33 10.49
C HIS A 153 16.35 -1.09 9.96
N THR A 154 17.19 -2.12 9.91
CA THR A 154 18.56 -2.07 9.37
C THR A 154 18.64 -2.36 7.86
N ILE A 155 17.53 -2.70 7.21
CA ILE A 155 17.47 -3.04 5.79
C ILE A 155 16.92 -1.84 5.03
N SER A 156 17.81 -1.05 4.45
CA SER A 156 17.40 0.12 3.64
C SER A 156 16.94 -0.23 2.22
N ASP A 157 17.44 -1.32 1.64
CA ASP A 157 17.06 -1.76 0.29
C ASP A 157 15.86 -2.72 0.35
N PHE A 158 14.68 -2.27 -0.11
CA PHE A 158 13.44 -3.06 -0.04
C PHE A 158 13.44 -4.27 -0.97
N ASN A 159 14.38 -4.37 -1.91
CA ASN A 159 14.59 -5.59 -2.69
C ASN A 159 15.18 -6.73 -1.87
N LYS A 160 15.75 -6.43 -0.68
CA LYS A 160 16.32 -7.41 0.26
C LYS A 160 15.32 -7.93 1.29
N PHE A 161 14.08 -7.45 1.28
CA PHE A 161 13.03 -8.02 2.13
C PHE A 161 12.75 -9.49 1.72
N PRO A 162 12.15 -10.29 2.60
CA PRO A 162 11.74 -11.67 2.27
C PRO A 162 10.96 -11.75 0.95
N ILE A 163 10.11 -10.75 0.67
CA ILE A 163 9.52 -10.53 -0.63
C ILE A 163 9.90 -9.11 -1.07
N PRO A 164 10.64 -8.93 -2.17
CA PRO A 164 10.97 -7.61 -2.72
C PRO A 164 9.75 -6.71 -2.85
N PHE A 165 9.88 -5.47 -2.39
CA PHE A 165 8.76 -4.56 -2.22
C PHE A 165 8.99 -3.20 -2.89
N ARG A 166 7.92 -2.63 -3.44
CA ARG A 166 7.86 -1.24 -3.91
C ARG A 166 6.68 -0.50 -3.30
N CYS A 167 6.93 0.72 -2.87
CA CYS A 167 5.95 1.63 -2.29
C CYS A 167 5.79 2.85 -3.20
N ILE A 168 4.55 3.23 -3.52
CA ILE A 168 4.28 4.32 -4.46
C ILE A 168 3.84 5.57 -3.70
N ALA A 169 4.50 6.69 -3.99
CA ALA A 169 4.11 8.04 -3.58
C ALA A 169 3.95 8.93 -4.83
N THR A 170 3.49 10.16 -4.65
CA THR A 170 3.39 11.19 -5.69
C THR A 170 4.22 12.40 -5.29
N ASP A 171 5.08 12.87 -6.16
CA ASP A 171 5.73 14.16 -6.02
C ASP A 171 4.71 15.26 -6.35
N ILE A 172 4.40 16.13 -5.36
CA ILE A 172 3.36 17.15 -5.54
C ILE A 172 3.81 18.32 -6.44
N GLU A 173 5.11 18.50 -6.62
CA GLU A 173 5.63 19.54 -7.50
C GLU A 173 5.50 19.15 -8.97
N THR A 174 5.82 17.90 -9.32
CA THR A 174 5.81 17.42 -10.71
C THR A 174 4.55 16.65 -11.08
N ILE A 175 3.77 16.22 -10.08
CA ILE A 175 2.61 15.31 -10.25
C ILE A 175 3.04 13.99 -10.91
N GLU A 176 4.25 13.55 -10.61
CA GLU A 176 4.78 12.27 -11.11
C GLU A 176 4.79 11.21 -10.00
N PRO A 177 4.63 9.93 -10.35
CA PRO A 177 4.74 8.86 -9.39
C PRO A 177 6.21 8.67 -8.97
N VAL A 178 6.44 8.55 -7.67
CA VAL A 178 7.73 8.23 -7.08
C VAL A 178 7.69 6.81 -6.54
N VAL A 179 8.53 5.95 -7.11
CA VAL A 179 8.67 4.56 -6.69
C VAL A 179 9.74 4.49 -5.60
N LEU A 180 9.32 4.24 -4.38
CA LEU A 180 10.19 4.11 -3.22
C LEU A 180 10.64 2.65 -3.09
N THR A 181 11.93 2.42 -3.28
CA THR A 181 12.57 1.09 -3.29
C THR A 181 13.60 0.92 -2.20
N GLU A 182 13.92 2.00 -1.49
CA GLU A 182 14.95 2.07 -0.46
C GLU A 182 14.67 3.18 0.55
N GLY A 183 15.45 3.20 1.63
CA GLY A 183 15.38 4.18 2.69
C GLY A 183 14.79 3.60 3.97
N PHE A 184 14.23 4.46 4.82
CA PHE A 184 13.55 4.04 6.05
C PHE A 184 12.09 3.70 5.72
N LEU A 185 11.73 2.42 5.88
CA LEU A 185 10.40 1.92 5.47
C LEU A 185 9.22 2.70 6.08
N PRO A 186 9.21 3.08 7.37
CA PRO A 186 8.16 3.92 7.94
C PRO A 186 7.93 5.23 7.20
N ASP A 187 8.99 5.91 6.76
CA ASP A 187 8.89 7.18 6.02
C ASP A 187 8.30 6.95 4.61
N ALA A 188 8.70 5.86 3.95
CA ALA A 188 8.13 5.48 2.66
C ALA A 188 6.62 5.20 2.77
N LEU A 189 6.18 4.45 3.81
CA LEU A 189 4.78 4.18 4.07
C LEU A 189 4.02 5.46 4.42
N ARG A 190 4.63 6.34 5.24
CA ARG A 190 4.04 7.63 5.62
C ARG A 190 3.85 8.53 4.41
N ALA A 191 4.81 8.58 3.48
CA ALA A 191 4.70 9.32 2.22
C ALA A 191 3.58 8.75 1.34
N SER A 192 3.56 7.42 1.16
CA SER A 192 2.57 6.74 0.31
C SER A 192 1.13 6.92 0.76
N MET A 193 0.89 7.17 2.05
CA MET A 193 -0.45 7.36 2.62
C MET A 193 -0.81 8.83 2.91
N ALA A 194 0.04 9.78 2.53
CA ALA A 194 -0.16 11.20 2.81
C ALA A 194 -1.28 11.80 1.92
N ILE A 195 -2.54 11.46 2.19
CA ILE A 195 -3.69 11.98 1.45
C ILE A 195 -3.68 13.50 1.51
N PRO A 196 -3.65 14.20 0.35
CA PRO A 196 -3.66 15.67 0.30
C PRO A 196 -4.80 16.27 1.10
N SER A 197 -4.56 17.39 1.77
CA SER A 197 -5.47 18.10 2.67
C SER A 197 -5.79 17.37 3.99
N VAL A 198 -5.65 16.06 4.07
CA VAL A 198 -5.85 15.28 5.31
C VAL A 198 -4.54 15.19 6.07
N PHE A 199 -3.52 14.63 5.45
CA PHE A 199 -2.20 14.50 6.08
C PHE A 199 -1.20 15.51 5.55
N THR A 200 -0.30 15.92 6.42
CA THR A 200 0.86 16.74 6.03
C THR A 200 1.71 15.96 5.03
N PRO A 201 2.09 16.56 3.87
CA PRO A 201 3.05 15.97 2.95
C PRO A 201 4.38 15.62 3.63
N VAL A 202 5.07 14.63 3.10
CA VAL A 202 6.35 14.14 3.62
C VAL A 202 7.48 14.63 2.72
N GLU A 203 8.45 15.32 3.31
CA GLU A 203 9.69 15.67 2.61
C GLU A 203 10.66 14.48 2.68
N LEU A 204 11.02 13.93 1.53
CA LEU A 204 11.93 12.80 1.42
C LEU A 204 12.87 12.99 0.22
N ASN A 205 14.17 12.93 0.47
CA ASN A 205 15.21 13.12 -0.57
C ASN A 205 15.03 14.42 -1.39
N GLY A 206 14.65 15.53 -0.73
CA GLY A 206 14.44 16.85 -1.35
C GLY A 206 13.16 16.95 -2.20
N ARG A 207 12.27 15.95 -2.12
CA ARG A 207 10.94 15.96 -2.78
C ARG A 207 9.84 16.08 -1.74
N LEU A 208 8.78 16.78 -2.09
CA LEU A 208 7.58 16.87 -1.25
C LEU A 208 6.55 15.85 -1.74
N LEU A 209 6.38 14.78 -0.97
CA LEU A 209 5.60 13.61 -1.35
C LEU A 209 4.23 13.58 -0.69
N VAL A 210 3.24 13.14 -1.47
CA VAL A 210 1.87 12.87 -1.06
C VAL A 210 1.46 11.46 -1.47
N ASP A 211 0.25 11.04 -1.11
CA ASP A 211 -0.32 9.71 -1.42
C ASP A 211 -0.14 9.36 -2.91
N GLY A 212 0.40 8.17 -3.15
CA GLY A 212 0.62 7.66 -4.50
C GLY A 212 -0.66 7.46 -5.30
N GLY A 213 -1.79 7.33 -4.61
CA GLY A 213 -3.12 7.19 -5.22
C GLY A 213 -3.53 8.38 -6.09
N VAL A 214 -2.91 9.55 -5.91
CA VAL A 214 -3.13 10.73 -6.74
C VAL A 214 -2.80 10.46 -8.22
N VAL A 215 -1.75 9.66 -8.50
CA VAL A 215 -1.28 9.41 -9.88
C VAL A 215 -1.30 7.92 -10.23
N ARG A 216 -0.81 7.06 -9.33
CA ARG A 216 -0.66 5.62 -9.59
C ARG A 216 -1.21 4.80 -8.43
N ASN A 217 -2.52 4.60 -8.44
CA ASN A 217 -3.20 3.96 -7.33
C ASN A 217 -3.12 2.41 -7.34
N LEU A 218 -3.05 1.78 -8.52
CA LEU A 218 -2.85 0.33 -8.70
C LEU A 218 -1.51 0.11 -9.42
N PRO A 219 -0.39 -0.22 -8.73
CA PRO A 219 0.96 -0.20 -9.31
C PRO A 219 1.33 -1.51 -10.05
N ALA A 220 0.51 -1.94 -11.04
CA ALA A 220 0.75 -3.17 -11.79
C ALA A 220 1.98 -3.08 -12.71
N GLN A 221 2.21 -1.91 -13.31
CA GLN A 221 3.40 -1.67 -14.12
C GLN A 221 4.68 -1.84 -13.29
N ASP A 222 4.66 -1.38 -12.02
CA ASP A 222 5.84 -1.43 -11.16
C ASP A 222 6.25 -2.86 -10.82
N VAL A 223 5.27 -3.74 -10.58
CA VAL A 223 5.52 -5.17 -10.36
C VAL A 223 6.00 -5.87 -11.64
N LYS A 224 5.48 -5.47 -12.79
CA LYS A 224 5.97 -5.95 -14.09
C LYS A 224 7.43 -5.59 -14.31
N GLU A 225 7.83 -4.37 -13.97
CA GLU A 225 9.22 -3.89 -14.04
C GLU A 225 10.14 -4.58 -13.02
N MET A 226 9.61 -5.13 -11.93
CA MET A 226 10.35 -6.02 -11.03
C MET A 226 10.63 -7.39 -11.66
N GLY A 227 10.01 -7.69 -12.79
CA GLY A 227 10.17 -8.95 -13.52
C GLY A 227 9.10 -10.00 -13.20
N ALA A 228 7.89 -9.59 -12.80
CA ALA A 228 6.76 -10.50 -12.65
C ALA A 228 6.29 -11.00 -14.02
N ASP A 229 6.12 -12.31 -14.12
CA ASP A 229 5.55 -13.00 -15.29
C ASP A 229 4.03 -13.06 -15.22
N ILE A 230 3.48 -13.13 -14.00
CA ILE A 230 2.06 -13.23 -13.70
C ILE A 230 1.74 -12.18 -12.63
N ILE A 231 0.71 -11.38 -12.86
CA ILE A 231 0.33 -10.27 -11.98
C ILE A 231 -1.06 -10.53 -11.40
N ILE A 232 -1.13 -10.59 -10.07
CA ILE A 232 -2.38 -10.63 -9.32
C ILE A 232 -2.62 -9.24 -8.75
N GLY A 233 -3.69 -8.57 -9.20
CA GLY A 233 -4.09 -7.27 -8.69
C GLY A 233 -5.24 -7.40 -7.70
N ILE A 234 -5.14 -6.73 -6.54
CA ILE A 234 -6.27 -6.54 -5.62
C ILE A 234 -6.61 -5.06 -5.65
N ASP A 235 -7.76 -4.73 -6.22
CA ASP A 235 -8.18 -3.35 -6.45
C ASP A 235 -9.45 -3.04 -5.65
N VAL A 236 -9.31 -2.16 -4.67
CA VAL A 236 -10.40 -1.69 -3.78
C VAL A 236 -10.91 -0.31 -4.17
N THR A 237 -10.56 0.19 -5.36
CA THR A 237 -11.06 1.46 -5.86
C THR A 237 -12.48 1.31 -6.39
N ALA A 238 -13.28 2.36 -6.15
CA ALA A 238 -14.59 2.45 -6.78
C ALA A 238 -14.44 2.91 -8.23
N ASP A 239 -15.31 2.42 -9.09
CA ASP A 239 -15.46 2.97 -10.43
C ASP A 239 -16.08 4.38 -10.37
N LEU A 240 -15.98 5.11 -11.48
CA LEU A 240 -16.66 6.41 -11.61
C LEU A 240 -18.17 6.22 -11.45
N LYS A 241 -18.80 7.18 -10.77
CA LYS A 241 -20.25 7.23 -10.60
C LYS A 241 -20.95 7.34 -11.95
N LYS A 242 -22.08 6.68 -12.11
CA LYS A 242 -22.93 6.81 -13.28
C LYS A 242 -23.75 8.09 -13.20
N LYS A 243 -24.36 8.48 -14.33
CA LYS A 243 -25.14 9.72 -14.44
C LYS A 243 -26.26 9.84 -13.40
N ASP A 244 -26.92 8.73 -13.09
CA ASP A 244 -28.00 8.60 -12.12
C ASP A 244 -27.55 8.64 -10.65
N GLU A 245 -26.24 8.48 -10.42
CA GLU A 245 -25.60 8.54 -9.10
C GLU A 245 -24.98 9.91 -8.80
N ILE A 246 -25.02 10.85 -9.76
CA ILE A 246 -24.47 12.21 -9.63
C ILE A 246 -25.62 13.19 -9.45
N SER A 247 -25.79 13.68 -8.22
CA SER A 247 -26.94 14.50 -7.82
C SER A 247 -26.56 15.91 -7.36
N SER A 248 -25.26 16.20 -7.17
CA SER A 248 -24.79 17.49 -6.63
C SER A 248 -23.54 18.02 -7.31
N ALA A 249 -23.34 19.35 -7.20
CA ALA A 249 -22.12 20.01 -7.69
C ALA A 249 -20.86 19.46 -7.00
N PHE A 250 -20.96 19.05 -5.74
CA PHE A 250 -19.85 18.43 -5.01
C PHE A 250 -19.46 17.08 -5.64
N GLU A 251 -20.44 16.26 -6.00
CA GLU A 251 -20.21 14.97 -6.67
C GLU A 251 -19.60 15.13 -8.06
N ILE A 252 -19.98 16.19 -8.78
CA ILE A 252 -19.35 16.52 -10.07
C ILE A 252 -17.87 16.87 -9.87
N LEU A 253 -17.57 17.69 -8.85
CA LEU A 253 -16.19 18.08 -8.56
C LEU A 253 -15.34 16.88 -8.08
N ASP A 254 -15.90 16.03 -7.21
CA ASP A 254 -15.29 14.79 -6.76
C ASP A 254 -15.00 13.87 -7.95
N GLN A 255 -15.97 13.65 -8.82
CA GLN A 255 -15.82 12.86 -10.04
C GLN A 255 -14.74 13.42 -10.98
N ALA A 256 -14.72 14.74 -11.18
CA ALA A 256 -13.74 15.39 -12.03
C ALA A 256 -12.31 15.25 -11.47
N SER A 257 -12.14 15.34 -10.15
CA SER A 257 -10.85 15.21 -9.48
C SER A 257 -10.34 13.75 -9.47
N THR A 258 -11.24 12.78 -9.41
CA THR A 258 -10.90 11.34 -9.41
C THR A 258 -10.76 10.74 -10.80
N TYR A 259 -11.20 11.43 -11.84
CA TYR A 259 -11.17 10.94 -13.23
C TYR A 259 -9.77 10.52 -13.74
N PRO A 260 -8.68 11.29 -13.52
CA PRO A 260 -7.34 10.88 -13.94
C PRO A 260 -6.89 9.56 -13.27
N ILE A 261 -7.26 9.38 -11.99
CA ILE A 261 -6.97 8.16 -11.23
C ILE A 261 -7.71 6.97 -11.85
N ALA A 262 -8.98 7.15 -12.21
CA ALA A 262 -9.78 6.09 -12.82
C ALA A 262 -9.20 5.64 -14.17
N ILE A 263 -8.73 6.59 -15.02
CA ILE A 263 -8.06 6.27 -16.29
C ILE A 263 -6.75 5.50 -16.02
N SER A 264 -5.94 5.96 -15.07
CA SER A 264 -4.71 5.29 -14.69
C SER A 264 -5.00 3.84 -14.25
N ASN A 265 -5.96 3.65 -13.34
CA ASN A 265 -6.36 2.34 -12.85
C ASN A 265 -6.88 1.43 -13.97
N ALA A 266 -7.69 1.95 -14.89
CA ALA A 266 -8.18 1.16 -16.02
C ALA A 266 -7.06 0.61 -16.92
N ARG A 267 -5.95 1.34 -17.06
CA ARG A 267 -4.75 0.88 -17.76
C ARG A 267 -4.02 -0.19 -16.94
N GLN A 268 -3.85 0.04 -15.65
CA GLN A 268 -3.14 -0.87 -14.75
C GLN A 268 -3.89 -2.20 -14.57
N ARG A 269 -5.22 -2.18 -14.47
CA ARG A 269 -6.08 -3.39 -14.41
C ARG A 269 -5.85 -4.33 -15.59
N LYS A 270 -5.58 -3.78 -16.79
CA LYS A 270 -5.29 -4.58 -18.00
C LYS A 270 -3.97 -5.33 -17.95
N LEU A 271 -3.07 -4.96 -17.07
CA LEU A 271 -1.80 -5.65 -16.84
C LEU A 271 -1.94 -6.83 -15.86
N CYS A 272 -3.06 -6.92 -15.15
CA CYS A 272 -3.30 -7.99 -14.19
C CYS A 272 -3.86 -9.23 -14.91
N ASP A 273 -3.21 -10.38 -14.72
CA ASP A 273 -3.68 -11.67 -15.22
C ASP A 273 -4.87 -12.18 -14.38
N ILE A 274 -4.84 -11.89 -13.07
CA ILE A 274 -5.94 -12.15 -12.13
C ILE A 274 -6.25 -10.85 -11.41
N LEU A 275 -7.47 -10.35 -11.56
CA LEU A 275 -7.96 -9.17 -10.86
C LEU A 275 -8.99 -9.57 -9.81
N ILE A 276 -8.75 -9.18 -8.56
CA ILE A 276 -9.63 -9.35 -7.41
C ILE A 276 -10.18 -7.98 -7.06
N SER A 277 -11.49 -7.80 -7.20
CA SER A 277 -12.17 -6.53 -6.93
C SER A 277 -13.23 -6.74 -5.84
N PRO A 278 -12.91 -6.43 -4.57
CA PRO A 278 -13.88 -6.47 -3.47
C PRO A 278 -15.02 -5.47 -3.67
N GLU A 279 -16.23 -5.85 -3.28
CA GLU A 279 -17.42 -5.00 -3.37
C GLU A 279 -17.47 -4.00 -2.20
N VAL A 280 -16.62 -2.96 -2.26
CA VAL A 280 -16.42 -1.98 -1.19
C VAL A 280 -17.01 -0.60 -1.50
N LYS A 281 -17.90 -0.49 -2.48
CA LYS A 281 -18.49 0.77 -2.94
C LYS A 281 -19.27 1.53 -1.85
N ASP A 282 -19.86 0.80 -0.90
CA ASP A 282 -20.67 1.38 0.17
C ASP A 282 -19.82 1.94 1.33
N TYR A 283 -18.50 1.83 1.22
CA TYR A 283 -17.54 2.29 2.23
C TYR A 283 -16.67 3.43 1.66
N ASN A 284 -16.28 4.35 2.53
CA ASN A 284 -15.34 5.42 2.22
C ASN A 284 -13.94 5.15 2.80
N SER A 285 -12.99 6.03 2.52
CA SER A 285 -11.59 5.88 2.96
C SER A 285 -11.39 5.96 4.48
N PHE A 286 -12.41 6.36 5.24
CA PHE A 286 -12.38 6.48 6.71
C PHE A 286 -13.27 5.46 7.43
N SER A 287 -13.86 4.50 6.72
CA SER A 287 -14.76 3.48 7.28
C SER A 287 -14.02 2.39 8.07
N PHE A 288 -13.07 2.75 8.92
CA PHE A 288 -12.26 1.80 9.71
C PHE A 288 -13.06 0.99 10.72
N SER A 289 -14.19 1.51 11.19
CA SER A 289 -15.11 0.77 12.06
C SER A 289 -15.71 -0.48 11.38
N ALA A 290 -15.67 -0.55 10.05
CA ALA A 290 -16.14 -1.68 9.26
C ALA A 290 -15.01 -2.69 8.92
N ALA A 291 -13.87 -2.68 9.63
CA ALA A 291 -12.70 -3.50 9.35
C ALA A 291 -13.04 -4.97 9.11
N ASP A 292 -13.83 -5.58 9.99
CA ASP A 292 -14.24 -6.99 9.88
C ASP A 292 -15.01 -7.29 8.60
N THR A 293 -15.90 -6.38 8.22
CA THR A 293 -16.69 -6.53 6.99
C THR A 293 -15.81 -6.35 5.75
N LEU A 294 -14.93 -5.35 5.76
CA LEU A 294 -14.01 -5.10 4.65
C LEU A 294 -13.07 -6.29 4.42
N ILE A 295 -12.51 -6.87 5.47
CA ILE A 295 -11.68 -8.08 5.37
C ILE A 295 -12.48 -9.24 4.77
N ARG A 296 -13.71 -9.48 5.23
CA ARG A 296 -14.59 -10.52 4.65
C ARG A 296 -14.95 -10.28 3.20
N LEU A 297 -15.17 -9.02 2.80
CA LEU A 297 -15.42 -8.67 1.39
C LEU A 297 -14.20 -8.97 0.51
N GLY A 298 -12.99 -8.73 1.01
CA GLY A 298 -11.75 -9.12 0.35
C GLY A 298 -11.62 -10.61 0.15
N GLU A 299 -11.91 -11.38 1.20
CA GLU A 299 -11.93 -12.84 1.17
C GLU A 299 -12.97 -13.36 0.15
N ALA A 300 -14.20 -12.85 0.20
CA ALA A 300 -15.27 -13.23 -0.72
C ALA A 300 -14.91 -12.93 -2.19
N ALA A 301 -14.26 -11.78 -2.46
CA ALA A 301 -13.85 -11.43 -3.81
C ALA A 301 -12.73 -12.35 -4.34
N ALA A 302 -11.78 -12.71 -3.50
CA ALA A 302 -10.71 -13.63 -3.87
C ALA A 302 -11.28 -15.05 -4.11
N ARG A 303 -12.25 -15.51 -3.32
CA ARG A 303 -12.92 -16.79 -3.52
C ARG A 303 -13.68 -16.87 -4.85
N LYS A 304 -14.18 -15.76 -5.39
CA LYS A 304 -14.75 -15.72 -6.75
C LYS A 304 -13.72 -16.06 -7.84
N GLN A 305 -12.43 -15.94 -7.55
CA GLN A 305 -11.32 -16.28 -8.45
C GLN A 305 -10.66 -17.64 -8.09
N TRP A 306 -11.24 -18.42 -7.18
CA TRP A 306 -10.64 -19.62 -6.60
C TRP A 306 -10.09 -20.58 -7.64
N ASP A 307 -10.87 -20.90 -8.66
CA ASP A 307 -10.45 -21.86 -9.70
C ASP A 307 -9.21 -21.41 -10.45
N LYS A 308 -9.11 -20.11 -10.76
CA LYS A 308 -7.92 -19.53 -11.40
C LYS A 308 -6.72 -19.54 -10.47
N LEU A 309 -6.93 -19.26 -9.17
CA LEU A 309 -5.87 -19.27 -8.16
C LEU A 309 -5.33 -20.69 -7.98
N VAL A 310 -6.18 -21.69 -7.86
CA VAL A 310 -5.77 -23.10 -7.76
C VAL A 310 -5.02 -23.55 -9.02
N GLN A 311 -5.57 -23.23 -10.21
CA GLN A 311 -4.89 -23.55 -11.48
C GLN A 311 -3.48 -22.92 -11.55
N LEU A 312 -3.35 -21.68 -11.11
CA LEU A 312 -2.05 -21.01 -11.02
C LEU A 312 -1.13 -21.75 -10.02
N ALA A 313 -1.60 -22.00 -8.80
CA ALA A 313 -0.84 -22.72 -7.78
C ALA A 313 -0.34 -24.08 -8.27
N ASP A 314 -1.20 -24.87 -8.96
CA ASP A 314 -0.84 -26.15 -9.54
C ASP A 314 0.23 -26.01 -10.64
N SER A 315 0.17 -24.93 -11.42
CA SER A 315 1.22 -24.65 -12.41
C SER A 315 2.57 -24.33 -11.75
N LEU A 316 2.55 -23.61 -10.64
CA LEU A 316 3.74 -23.24 -9.87
C LEU A 316 4.36 -24.42 -9.11
N ARG A 317 3.56 -25.36 -8.62
CA ARG A 317 4.03 -26.59 -7.92
C ARG A 317 4.88 -27.51 -8.80
N LYS A 318 4.81 -27.37 -10.13
CA LYS A 318 5.67 -28.12 -11.05
C LYS A 318 7.16 -27.71 -10.96
N TRP A 319 7.44 -26.62 -10.26
CA TRP A 319 8.76 -26.05 -10.08
C TRP A 319 9.25 -26.23 -8.64
N PRO A 320 10.58 -26.29 -8.40
CA PRO A 320 11.13 -26.36 -7.05
C PRO A 320 10.65 -25.18 -6.20
N GLU A 321 10.36 -25.44 -4.92
CA GLU A 321 10.01 -24.38 -3.98
C GLU A 321 11.14 -23.37 -3.83
N LYS A 322 10.77 -22.09 -3.85
CA LYS A 322 11.68 -20.99 -3.53
C LYS A 322 11.96 -21.02 -2.02
N LYS A 323 13.24 -21.15 -1.62
CA LYS A 323 13.64 -20.92 -0.24
C LYS A 323 13.41 -19.44 0.11
N THR A 324 12.33 -19.13 0.78
CA THR A 324 12.10 -17.79 1.33
C THR A 324 12.88 -17.64 2.63
N THR A 325 13.65 -16.58 2.75
CA THR A 325 14.25 -16.18 4.02
C THR A 325 13.11 -15.77 4.94
N GLN A 326 12.80 -16.59 5.94
CA GLN A 326 11.81 -16.20 6.95
C GLN A 326 12.47 -15.18 7.88
N VAL A 327 12.07 -13.92 7.74
CA VAL A 327 12.26 -12.95 8.82
C VAL A 327 11.08 -13.15 9.78
N ASN A 328 11.36 -13.61 10.97
CA ASN A 328 10.31 -13.67 12.00
C ASN A 328 10.12 -12.24 12.50
N PRO A 329 8.96 -11.61 12.33
CA PRO A 329 8.71 -10.31 12.91
C PRO A 329 8.78 -10.47 14.44
N ARG A 330 9.95 -10.20 15.01
CA ARG A 330 10.16 -10.30 16.45
C ARG A 330 9.42 -9.14 17.10
N GLN A 331 8.43 -9.43 17.90
CA GLN A 331 7.97 -8.48 18.91
C GLN A 331 9.08 -8.39 19.96
N PHE A 332 9.80 -7.28 19.96
CA PHE A 332 10.75 -6.98 21.02
C PHE A 332 9.94 -6.61 22.26
N THR A 333 10.13 -7.33 23.34
CA THR A 333 9.55 -7.01 24.65
C THR A 333 10.34 -5.93 25.37
N SER A 334 11.62 -5.78 25.03
CA SER A 334 12.51 -4.73 25.54
C SER A 334 13.70 -4.54 24.58
N LEU A 335 14.24 -3.34 24.55
CA LEU A 335 15.44 -2.96 23.81
C LEU A 335 16.39 -2.28 24.77
N LEU A 336 17.69 -2.58 24.69
CA LEU A 336 18.71 -1.90 25.45
C LEU A 336 19.17 -0.65 24.66
N VAL A 337 18.98 0.53 25.21
CA VAL A 337 19.47 1.79 24.63
C VAL A 337 20.98 1.90 24.92
N ARG A 338 21.82 1.73 23.89
CA ARG A 338 23.29 1.78 24.05
C ARG A 338 23.85 3.19 24.00
N SER A 339 23.33 4.03 23.12
CA SER A 339 23.73 5.42 22.95
C SER A 339 22.57 6.25 22.42
N ILE A 340 22.59 7.54 22.73
CA ILE A 340 21.62 8.52 22.23
C ILE A 340 22.41 9.63 21.56
N ASP A 341 22.35 9.70 20.24
CA ASP A 341 22.96 10.76 19.45
C ASP A 341 21.87 11.75 19.01
N ILE A 342 22.11 13.05 19.26
CA ILE A 342 21.17 14.13 18.95
C ILE A 342 21.78 15.02 17.89
N GLU A 343 21.18 15.04 16.70
CA GLU A 343 21.62 15.87 15.58
C GLU A 343 20.61 16.99 15.28
N GLY A 344 21.06 18.03 14.56
CA GLY A 344 20.19 19.10 14.05
C GLY A 344 19.81 20.17 15.07
N LEU A 345 20.38 20.19 16.25
CA LEU A 345 20.12 21.20 17.28
C LEU A 345 20.58 22.59 16.81
N GLN A 346 19.65 23.54 16.70
CA GLN A 346 19.95 24.94 16.35
C GLN A 346 19.60 25.93 17.46
N LYS A 347 18.48 25.74 18.16
CA LYS A 347 17.96 26.67 19.18
C LYS A 347 17.67 26.00 20.52
N VAL A 348 17.73 24.69 20.58
CA VAL A 348 17.43 23.91 21.79
C VAL A 348 18.71 23.19 22.23
N SER A 349 19.00 23.20 23.54
CA SER A 349 20.14 22.45 24.06
C SER A 349 19.84 20.94 24.12
N SER A 350 20.89 20.12 24.03
CA SER A 350 20.77 18.66 24.17
C SER A 350 20.13 18.26 25.51
N ASN A 351 20.39 19.00 26.60
CA ASN A 351 19.83 18.74 27.92
C ASN A 351 18.29 18.83 27.93
N VAL A 352 17.70 19.75 27.15
CA VAL A 352 16.24 19.85 27.02
C VAL A 352 15.67 18.62 26.28
N VAL A 353 16.40 18.14 25.28
CA VAL A 353 15.98 16.92 24.57
C VAL A 353 16.08 15.72 25.51
N TYR A 354 17.22 15.50 26.16
CA TYR A 354 17.43 14.43 27.14
C TYR A 354 16.38 14.44 28.26
N GLY A 355 16.01 15.62 28.77
CA GLY A 355 15.01 15.75 29.83
C GLY A 355 13.58 15.41 29.39
N ASN A 356 13.33 15.42 28.07
CA ASN A 356 12.02 15.05 27.50
C ASN A 356 11.97 13.62 26.92
N LEU A 357 13.11 12.91 26.86
CA LEU A 357 13.13 11.50 26.50
C LEU A 357 12.56 10.68 27.66
N GLY A 358 11.63 9.79 27.37
CA GLY A 358 11.07 8.85 28.36
C GLY A 358 11.99 7.67 28.69
N PHE A 359 13.25 7.70 28.24
CA PHE A 359 14.26 6.65 28.39
C PHE A 359 15.67 7.28 28.42
N GLN A 360 16.64 6.53 28.90
CA GLN A 360 18.05 6.93 28.95
C GLN A 360 18.97 5.81 28.47
N GLU A 361 20.26 6.12 28.29
CA GLU A 361 21.26 5.10 27.98
C GLU A 361 21.32 4.05 29.11
N GLY A 362 21.25 2.79 28.73
CA GLY A 362 21.25 1.65 29.67
C GLY A 362 19.85 1.13 30.00
N ASP A 363 18.77 1.79 29.57
CA ASP A 363 17.40 1.30 29.77
C ASP A 363 17.06 0.09 28.90
#